data_3fbd9259bcdc2cd9aa6869b58d3b1ff7
#
_entry.id   3fbd9259bcdc2cd9aa6869b58d3b1ff7
#
_cell.length_a   1.000
_cell.length_b   1.000
_cell.length_c   1.000
_cell.angle_alpha   90.00
_cell.angle_beta   90.00
_cell.angle_gamma   90.00
#
_symmetry.space_group_name_H-M   'P 1'
#
loop_
_entity.id
_entity.type
_entity.pdbx_description
1 polymer ?
#
loop_
_entity_poly.entity_id
_entity_poly.type
_entity_poly.pdbx_seq_one_letter_code
_entity_poly.pdbx_strand_id
1 'polypeptide(L)'
;MFLTLRHIMLCACVASQVLAELFTSMAHMQKALEAERDIALVIRQYVRIQEEKLKNLERIANEIDQHSARALENPEYYLANPVNAYLFVKYFTLDWDRDIDPVLKNNTSNSGVLSKTIELHRQDLPTYEDLTGTVNALLRLQDTYKLDTSSIARGDLGGSSSSQLSAEDCFELGRMAYNQEDYYHALLWMQEALVRVNDTERQPVKRQAVLDYLAFSSFKQGNIRHALVLTKELLLLEPDHSRAQSNKLYYEKILLEEEQSQANRHGDEGDIPIQNKRQLDDYRNSEEFVTYERLCRGEKTQEYIYQHKLICRYRDNKNPLLILQPVKEEEVYLDPWLVIYHDVISDREINIIKQLAVPKMQ
;
A
#
# COMPACT_ATOMS: atom_id res chain seq x y z
N MET A 1 -56.76 -13.93 58.93
CA MET A 1 -56.32 -13.18 57.73
C MET A 1 -55.56 -11.90 58.07
N PHE A 2 -55.93 -11.16 59.11
CA PHE A 2 -55.23 -9.92 59.49
C PHE A 2 -53.92 -10.07 60.23
N LEU A 3 -53.70 -11.19 60.94
CA LEU A 3 -52.43 -11.43 61.65
C LEU A 3 -51.27 -11.82 60.70
N THR A 4 -51.57 -12.53 59.63
CA THR A 4 -50.53 -12.95 58.61
C THR A 4 -50.01 -11.79 57.77
N LEU A 5 -50.89 -10.84 57.45
CA LEU A 5 -50.52 -9.62 56.70
C LEU A 5 -49.58 -8.72 57.50
N ARG A 6 -49.84 -8.61 58.84
CA ARG A 6 -49.02 -7.81 59.76
C ARG A 6 -47.61 -8.41 59.94
N HIS A 7 -47.44 -9.74 59.92
CA HIS A 7 -46.14 -10.40 59.99
C HIS A 7 -45.39 -10.25 58.69
N ILE A 8 -46.06 -10.32 57.52
CA ILE A 8 -45.44 -10.11 56.22
C ILE A 8 -44.97 -8.66 56.08
N MET A 9 -45.78 -7.68 56.55
CA MET A 9 -45.37 -6.29 56.55
C MET A 9 -44.19 -6.01 57.49
N LEU A 10 -44.14 -6.67 58.68
CA LEU A 10 -43.04 -6.52 59.62
C LEU A 10 -41.74 -7.14 59.04
N CYS A 11 -41.82 -8.32 58.41
CA CYS A 11 -40.71 -8.95 57.75
C CYS A 11 -40.21 -8.10 56.54
N ALA A 12 -41.08 -7.51 55.77
CA ALA A 12 -40.72 -6.58 54.68
C ALA A 12 -40.04 -5.32 55.18
N CYS A 13 -40.51 -4.74 56.30
CA CYS A 13 -39.87 -3.55 56.90
C CYS A 13 -38.48 -3.94 57.50
N VAL A 14 -38.31 -5.10 58.13
CA VAL A 14 -37.01 -5.52 58.64
C VAL A 14 -36.07 -5.87 57.51
N ALA A 15 -36.53 -6.51 56.42
CA ALA A 15 -35.74 -6.78 55.24
C ALA A 15 -35.31 -5.48 54.50
N SER A 16 -36.18 -4.46 54.46
CA SER A 16 -35.84 -3.15 53.88
C SER A 16 -34.84 -2.36 54.74
N GLN A 17 -34.89 -2.50 56.07
CA GLN A 17 -33.90 -1.90 56.97
C GLN A 17 -32.54 -2.62 56.86
N VAL A 18 -32.55 -3.94 56.78
CA VAL A 18 -31.30 -4.71 56.56
C VAL A 18 -30.61 -4.38 55.25
N LEU A 19 -31.39 -4.10 54.18
CA LEU A 19 -30.85 -3.61 52.91
C LEU A 19 -30.35 -2.16 53.00
N ALA A 20 -30.95 -1.30 53.81
CA ALA A 20 -30.51 0.08 54.02
C ALA A 20 -29.25 0.18 54.87
N GLU A 21 -28.98 -0.78 55.75
CA GLU A 21 -27.79 -0.83 56.61
C GLU A 21 -26.61 -1.56 56.01
N LEU A 22 -26.71 -2.01 54.74
CA LEU A 22 -25.63 -2.77 54.08
C LEU A 22 -24.32 -2.01 54.03
N PHE A 23 -24.34 -0.69 53.99
CA PHE A 23 -23.15 0.18 53.96
C PHE A 23 -22.72 0.67 55.35
N THR A 24 -23.41 0.30 56.45
CA THR A 24 -23.04 0.71 57.81
C THR A 24 -22.14 -0.31 58.53
N SER A 25 -22.01 -1.54 57.97
CA SER A 25 -21.06 -2.51 58.55
C SER A 25 -19.63 -2.12 58.24
N MET A 26 -18.73 -2.16 59.24
CA MET A 26 -17.29 -1.88 59.07
C MET A 26 -16.68 -2.72 57.95
N ALA A 27 -17.09 -3.95 57.78
CA ALA A 27 -16.57 -4.85 56.73
C ALA A 27 -17.00 -4.40 55.31
N HIS A 28 -18.20 -3.83 55.14
CA HIS A 28 -18.63 -3.31 53.84
C HIS A 28 -17.98 -1.96 53.54
N MET A 29 -17.78 -1.11 54.54
CA MET A 29 -17.00 0.13 54.38
C MET A 29 -15.56 -0.13 54.01
N GLN A 30 -14.95 -1.16 54.60
CA GLN A 30 -13.59 -1.59 54.24
C GLN A 30 -13.48 -2.04 52.79
N LYS A 31 -14.43 -2.86 52.30
CA LYS A 31 -14.53 -3.24 50.90
C LYS A 31 -14.76 -2.06 49.97
N ALA A 32 -15.59 -1.09 50.40
CA ALA A 32 -15.82 0.13 49.62
C ALA A 32 -14.53 0.97 49.46
N LEU A 33 -13.71 1.09 50.52
CA LEU A 33 -12.43 1.76 50.45
C LEU A 33 -11.42 1.04 49.54
N GLU A 34 -11.41 -0.30 49.53
CA GLU A 34 -10.60 -1.09 48.57
C GLU A 34 -11.07 -0.85 47.12
N ALA A 35 -12.39 -0.87 46.89
CA ALA A 35 -12.98 -0.55 45.58
C ALA A 35 -12.67 0.89 45.13
N GLU A 36 -12.70 1.87 46.03
CA GLU A 36 -12.35 3.27 45.73
C GLU A 36 -10.89 3.36 45.24
N ARG A 37 -9.97 2.69 45.93
CA ARG A 37 -8.57 2.61 45.49
C ARG A 37 -8.42 2.00 44.11
N ASP A 38 -9.11 0.90 43.83
CA ASP A 38 -9.04 0.18 42.55
C ASP A 38 -9.67 1.02 41.42
N ILE A 39 -10.77 1.72 41.70
CA ILE A 39 -11.39 2.67 40.75
C ILE A 39 -10.41 3.78 40.39
N ALA A 40 -9.68 4.34 41.36
CA ALA A 40 -8.69 5.37 41.09
C ALA A 40 -7.55 4.87 40.17
N LEU A 41 -7.14 3.61 40.32
CA LEU A 41 -6.13 2.98 39.43
C LEU A 41 -6.68 2.85 37.99
N VAL A 42 -7.91 2.36 37.83
CA VAL A 42 -8.55 2.23 36.52
C VAL A 42 -8.72 3.60 35.84
N ILE A 43 -9.13 4.63 36.58
CA ILE A 43 -9.24 6.00 36.03
C ILE A 43 -7.88 6.49 35.54
N ARG A 44 -6.80 6.30 36.33
CA ARG A 44 -5.44 6.70 35.92
C ARG A 44 -4.98 5.93 34.67
N GLN A 45 -5.29 4.65 34.60
CA GLN A 45 -4.97 3.84 33.43
C GLN A 45 -5.72 4.34 32.18
N TYR A 46 -6.99 4.68 32.32
CA TYR A 46 -7.79 5.27 31.24
C TYR A 46 -7.21 6.62 30.78
N VAL A 47 -6.83 7.50 31.70
CA VAL A 47 -6.21 8.79 31.38
C VAL A 47 -4.95 8.58 30.56
N ARG A 48 -4.04 7.68 30.99
CA ARG A 48 -2.81 7.38 30.23
C ARG A 48 -3.10 6.91 28.80
N ILE A 49 -4.09 6.04 28.63
CA ILE A 49 -4.49 5.56 27.31
C ILE A 49 -4.98 6.73 26.43
N GLN A 50 -5.73 7.68 26.99
CA GLN A 50 -6.19 8.85 26.25
C GLN A 50 -5.04 9.81 25.92
N GLU A 51 -4.11 10.03 26.84
CA GLU A 51 -2.90 10.84 26.62
C GLU A 51 -2.04 10.25 25.49
N GLU A 52 -1.83 8.93 25.45
CA GLU A 52 -1.12 8.25 24.36
C GLU A 52 -1.82 8.44 23.02
N LYS A 53 -3.15 8.34 22.98
CA LYS A 53 -3.93 8.59 21.75
C LYS A 53 -3.79 10.02 21.26
N LEU A 54 -3.90 11.01 22.14
CA LEU A 54 -3.76 12.41 21.79
C LEU A 54 -2.36 12.72 21.27
N LYS A 55 -1.33 12.18 21.93
CA LYS A 55 0.06 12.33 21.50
C LYS A 55 0.31 11.72 20.12
N ASN A 56 -0.33 10.58 19.83
CA ASN A 56 -0.25 9.97 18.50
C ASN A 56 -0.93 10.85 17.42
N LEU A 57 -2.09 11.45 17.72
CA LEU A 57 -2.76 12.36 16.79
C LEU A 57 -1.92 13.63 16.53
N GLU A 58 -1.29 14.19 17.55
CA GLU A 58 -0.39 15.34 17.41
C GLU A 58 0.81 15.01 16.52
N ARG A 59 1.39 13.81 16.68
CA ARG A 59 2.45 13.31 15.80
C ARG A 59 1.99 13.22 14.36
N ILE A 60 0.80 12.61 14.12
CA ILE A 60 0.22 12.48 12.78
C ILE A 60 -0.01 13.86 12.16
N ALA A 61 -0.58 14.81 12.89
CA ALA A 61 -0.80 16.17 12.40
C ALA A 61 0.51 16.84 11.98
N ASN A 62 1.58 16.72 12.80
CA ASN A 62 2.90 17.26 12.47
C ASN A 62 3.52 16.59 11.24
N GLU A 63 3.30 15.29 11.04
CA GLU A 63 3.77 14.57 9.84
C GLU A 63 3.03 15.05 8.58
N ILE A 64 1.72 15.26 8.66
CA ILE A 64 0.93 15.85 7.57
C ILE A 64 1.44 17.24 7.22
N ASP A 65 1.64 18.11 8.21
CA ASP A 65 2.12 19.47 7.99
C ASP A 65 3.49 19.49 7.30
N GLN A 66 4.43 18.67 7.77
CA GLN A 66 5.76 18.56 7.16
C GLN A 66 5.71 17.98 5.74
N HIS A 67 4.85 16.99 5.51
CA HIS A 67 4.66 16.41 4.19
C HIS A 67 4.05 17.43 3.22
N SER A 68 2.94 18.08 3.62
CA SER A 68 2.24 19.07 2.82
C SER A 68 3.13 20.28 2.48
N ALA A 69 3.91 20.76 3.44
CA ALA A 69 4.84 21.88 3.20
C ALA A 69 5.84 21.54 2.08
N ARG A 70 6.43 20.33 2.10
CA ARG A 70 7.37 19.89 1.05
C ARG A 70 6.70 19.65 -0.30
N ALA A 71 5.53 19.00 -0.28
CA ALA A 71 4.81 18.67 -1.51
C ALA A 71 4.27 19.90 -2.24
N LEU A 72 3.85 20.94 -1.49
CA LEU A 72 3.29 22.17 -2.02
C LEU A 72 4.35 23.18 -2.53
N GLU A 73 5.64 22.96 -2.26
CA GLU A 73 6.70 23.76 -2.88
C GLU A 73 6.70 23.61 -4.42
N ASN A 74 6.51 22.38 -4.91
CA ASN A 74 6.35 22.10 -6.35
C ASN A 74 5.49 20.84 -6.54
N PRO A 75 4.15 20.97 -6.51
CA PRO A 75 3.23 19.84 -6.56
C PRO A 75 3.36 18.99 -7.81
N GLU A 76 3.57 19.62 -8.97
CA GLU A 76 3.73 18.90 -10.23
C GLU A 76 4.96 18.00 -10.21
N TYR A 77 6.09 18.50 -9.75
CA TYR A 77 7.33 17.73 -9.63
C TYR A 77 7.22 16.61 -8.59
N TYR A 78 6.58 16.92 -7.44
CA TYR A 78 6.41 15.96 -6.36
C TYR A 78 5.53 14.76 -6.80
N LEU A 79 4.38 15.05 -7.40
CA LEU A 79 3.41 14.03 -7.84
C LEU A 79 3.81 13.33 -9.15
N ALA A 80 4.71 13.91 -9.95
CA ALA A 80 5.29 13.24 -11.10
C ALA A 80 6.13 12.02 -10.72
N ASN A 81 6.60 11.94 -9.47
CA ASN A 81 7.28 10.76 -8.97
C ASN A 81 6.25 9.68 -8.53
N PRO A 82 6.23 8.50 -9.16
CA PRO A 82 5.21 7.48 -8.92
C PRO A 82 5.23 6.90 -7.49
N VAL A 83 6.38 6.90 -6.83
CA VAL A 83 6.49 6.45 -5.42
C VAL A 83 5.86 7.47 -4.48
N ASN A 84 6.09 8.77 -4.71
CA ASN A 84 5.45 9.83 -3.92
C ASN A 84 3.93 9.81 -4.12
N ALA A 85 3.46 9.62 -5.36
CA ALA A 85 2.03 9.49 -5.66
C ALA A 85 1.41 8.29 -4.93
N TYR A 86 2.09 7.13 -4.95
CA TYR A 86 1.66 5.94 -4.22
C TYR A 86 1.56 6.20 -2.70
N LEU A 87 2.61 6.77 -2.10
CA LEU A 87 2.63 7.07 -0.66
C LEU A 87 1.51 8.04 -0.27
N PHE A 88 1.26 9.07 -1.09
CA PHE A 88 0.18 10.03 -0.87
C PHE A 88 -1.20 9.36 -0.90
N VAL A 89 -1.47 8.54 -1.93
CA VAL A 89 -2.76 7.84 -2.06
C VAL A 89 -2.93 6.80 -0.96
N LYS A 90 -1.89 6.01 -0.64
CA LYS A 90 -1.90 5.03 0.46
C LYS A 90 -2.22 5.69 1.80
N TYR A 91 -1.61 6.85 2.07
CA TYR A 91 -1.82 7.56 3.32
C TYR A 91 -3.30 7.92 3.54
N PHE A 92 -3.98 8.49 2.54
CA PHE A 92 -5.39 8.89 2.64
C PHE A 92 -6.39 7.74 2.52
N THR A 93 -5.94 6.55 2.19
CA THR A 93 -6.77 5.34 2.12
C THR A 93 -6.50 4.41 3.31
N LEU A 94 -5.40 3.66 3.28
CA LEU A 94 -5.13 2.62 4.28
C LEU A 94 -4.71 3.18 5.64
N ASP A 95 -3.77 4.14 5.65
CA ASP A 95 -3.21 4.66 6.90
C ASP A 95 -4.24 5.52 7.64
N TRP A 96 -5.04 6.29 6.91
CA TRP A 96 -6.14 7.08 7.46
C TRP A 96 -7.18 6.22 8.16
N ASP A 97 -7.65 5.17 7.51
CA ASP A 97 -8.66 4.26 8.05
C ASP A 97 -8.16 3.52 9.31
N ARG A 98 -6.84 3.25 9.37
CA ARG A 98 -6.23 2.60 10.52
C ARG A 98 -5.99 3.53 11.69
N ASP A 99 -5.45 4.72 11.44
CA ASP A 99 -4.86 5.58 12.49
C ASP A 99 -5.80 6.71 12.92
N ILE A 100 -6.60 7.26 12.02
CA ILE A 100 -7.42 8.46 12.27
C ILE A 100 -8.89 8.11 12.46
N ASP A 101 -9.48 7.31 11.60
CA ASP A 101 -10.90 6.95 11.63
C ASP A 101 -11.38 6.38 12.99
N PRO A 102 -10.63 5.47 13.66
CA PRO A 102 -11.04 4.93 14.95
C PRO A 102 -11.08 5.98 16.06
N VAL A 103 -10.22 7.01 15.97
CA VAL A 103 -10.20 8.09 16.94
C VAL A 103 -11.38 9.05 16.74
N LEU A 104 -11.71 9.33 15.48
CA LEU A 104 -12.83 10.20 15.13
C LEU A 104 -14.19 9.58 15.51
N LYS A 105 -14.37 8.28 15.30
CA LYS A 105 -15.63 7.57 15.58
C LYS A 105 -15.91 7.39 17.08
N ASN A 106 -14.87 7.35 17.91
CA ASN A 106 -15.00 7.09 19.36
C ASN A 106 -15.23 8.34 20.22
N ASN A 107 -15.17 9.56 19.69
CA ASN A 107 -15.31 10.81 20.43
C ASN A 107 -16.67 11.48 20.17
N THR A 108 -17.67 11.19 20.99
CA THR A 108 -19.08 11.57 20.78
C THR A 108 -19.43 13.04 21.02
N SER A 109 -18.59 13.87 21.65
CA SER A 109 -18.97 15.25 22.01
C SER A 109 -18.18 16.37 21.31
N ASN A 110 -16.91 16.17 20.94
CA ASN A 110 -16.11 17.21 20.28
C ASN A 110 -15.72 16.86 18.84
N SER A 111 -15.96 15.63 18.38
CA SER A 111 -15.65 15.17 17.03
C SER A 111 -16.56 15.79 15.94
N GLY A 112 -17.67 16.40 16.32
CA GLY A 112 -18.65 16.91 15.35
C GLY A 112 -18.12 18.03 14.44
N VAL A 113 -17.22 18.88 14.90
CA VAL A 113 -16.62 19.94 14.08
C VAL A 113 -15.50 19.34 13.21
N LEU A 114 -14.63 18.53 13.80
CA LEU A 114 -13.53 17.87 13.09
C LEU A 114 -14.06 16.92 12.01
N SER A 115 -15.02 16.08 12.35
CA SER A 115 -15.67 15.16 11.40
C SER A 115 -16.35 15.90 10.24
N LYS A 116 -17.03 17.03 10.51
CA LYS A 116 -17.63 17.85 9.45
C LYS A 116 -16.58 18.48 8.54
N THR A 117 -15.49 18.98 9.09
CA THR A 117 -14.42 19.59 8.30
C THR A 117 -13.75 18.56 7.39
N ILE A 118 -13.48 17.36 7.92
CA ILE A 118 -12.93 16.26 7.14
C ILE A 118 -13.91 15.81 6.04
N GLU A 119 -15.20 15.71 6.36
CA GLU A 119 -16.23 15.34 5.38
C GLU A 119 -16.36 16.35 4.23
N LEU A 120 -16.11 17.64 4.47
CA LEU A 120 -16.06 18.67 3.42
C LEU A 120 -14.92 18.41 2.43
N HIS A 121 -13.79 17.89 2.90
CA HIS A 121 -12.63 17.59 2.04
C HIS A 121 -12.64 16.16 1.47
N ARG A 122 -13.58 15.32 1.91
CA ARG A 122 -13.61 13.90 1.51
C ARG A 122 -13.75 13.70 0.00
N GLN A 123 -14.40 14.64 -0.70
CA GLN A 123 -14.57 14.59 -2.15
C GLN A 123 -13.24 14.83 -2.91
N ASP A 124 -12.29 15.49 -2.26
CA ASP A 124 -10.97 15.81 -2.80
C ASP A 124 -9.90 14.77 -2.40
N LEU A 125 -10.26 13.80 -1.56
CA LEU A 125 -9.34 12.77 -1.08
C LEU A 125 -9.41 11.51 -1.95
N PRO A 126 -8.27 10.82 -2.16
CA PRO A 126 -8.22 9.59 -2.94
C PRO A 126 -9.02 8.46 -2.28
N THR A 127 -9.51 7.57 -3.12
CA THR A 127 -10.29 6.38 -2.76
C THR A 127 -9.44 5.11 -2.83
N TYR A 128 -9.99 3.97 -2.38
CA TYR A 128 -9.33 2.67 -2.52
C TYR A 128 -9.16 2.25 -4.01
N GLU A 129 -10.04 2.70 -4.89
CA GLU A 129 -9.90 2.48 -6.33
C GLU A 129 -8.68 3.21 -6.90
N ASP A 130 -8.45 4.46 -6.46
CA ASP A 130 -7.26 5.23 -6.81
C ASP A 130 -5.98 4.57 -6.31
N LEU A 131 -6.01 3.97 -5.11
CA LEU A 131 -4.88 3.19 -4.60
C LEU A 131 -4.57 2.00 -5.50
N THR A 132 -5.60 1.25 -5.89
CA THR A 132 -5.44 0.11 -6.81
C THR A 132 -4.85 0.56 -8.15
N GLY A 133 -5.37 1.65 -8.71
CA GLY A 133 -4.86 2.25 -9.94
C GLY A 133 -3.39 2.68 -9.83
N THR A 134 -3.03 3.32 -8.73
CA THR A 134 -1.67 3.81 -8.48
C THR A 134 -0.68 2.66 -8.30
N VAL A 135 -1.05 1.61 -7.58
CA VAL A 135 -0.22 0.39 -7.45
C VAL A 135 -0.01 -0.26 -8.81
N ASN A 136 -1.07 -0.46 -9.59
CA ASN A 136 -0.97 -1.05 -10.93
C ASN A 136 -0.09 -0.22 -11.87
N ALA A 137 -0.16 1.10 -11.76
CA ALA A 137 0.70 1.99 -12.53
C ALA A 137 2.18 1.83 -12.13
N LEU A 138 2.48 1.76 -10.83
CA LEU A 138 3.84 1.57 -10.33
C LEU A 138 4.42 0.20 -10.76
N LEU A 139 3.66 -0.89 -10.63
CA LEU A 139 4.09 -2.23 -11.06
C LEU A 139 4.32 -2.29 -12.57
N ARG A 140 3.46 -1.64 -13.36
CA ARG A 140 3.65 -1.53 -14.81
C ARG A 140 4.90 -0.74 -15.18
N LEU A 141 5.21 0.35 -14.46
CA LEU A 141 6.45 1.10 -14.67
C LEU A 141 7.67 0.25 -14.30
N GLN A 142 7.59 -0.50 -13.19
CA GLN A 142 8.63 -1.43 -12.78
C GLN A 142 8.96 -2.41 -13.90
N ASP A 143 7.95 -3.02 -14.50
CA ASP A 143 8.10 -3.95 -15.62
C ASP A 143 8.68 -3.29 -16.87
N THR A 144 8.04 -2.20 -17.33
CA THR A 144 8.39 -1.51 -18.57
C THR A 144 9.84 -1.06 -18.57
N TYR A 145 10.30 -0.48 -17.47
CA TYR A 145 11.66 0.03 -17.31
C TYR A 145 12.62 -0.95 -16.65
N LYS A 146 12.18 -2.15 -16.30
CA LYS A 146 12.94 -3.20 -15.59
C LYS A 146 13.61 -2.66 -14.33
N LEU A 147 12.83 -1.92 -13.54
CA LEU A 147 13.34 -1.30 -12.33
C LEU A 147 13.55 -2.36 -11.23
N ASP A 148 14.68 -2.28 -10.57
CA ASP A 148 14.97 -3.13 -9.42
C ASP A 148 14.09 -2.75 -8.22
N THR A 149 13.45 -3.74 -7.59
CA THR A 149 12.51 -3.56 -6.48
C THR A 149 13.16 -2.84 -5.30
N SER A 150 14.41 -3.21 -4.95
CA SER A 150 15.11 -2.60 -3.83
C SER A 150 15.51 -1.14 -4.12
N SER A 151 15.77 -0.80 -5.38
CA SER A 151 16.04 0.57 -5.81
C SER A 151 14.79 1.45 -5.72
N ILE A 152 13.64 0.96 -6.20
CA ILE A 152 12.36 1.65 -6.02
C ILE A 152 12.07 1.87 -4.54
N ALA A 153 12.26 0.82 -3.73
CA ALA A 153 11.99 0.87 -2.30
C ALA A 153 12.94 1.83 -1.53
N ARG A 154 14.16 2.07 -2.04
CA ARG A 154 15.06 3.11 -1.52
C ARG A 154 14.72 4.51 -2.02
N GLY A 155 13.77 4.65 -2.92
CA GLY A 155 13.40 5.92 -3.53
C GLY A 155 14.28 6.34 -4.69
N ASP A 156 15.04 5.42 -5.30
CA ASP A 156 15.89 5.68 -6.45
C ASP A 156 15.21 5.18 -7.73
N LEU A 157 14.74 6.12 -8.54
CA LEU A 157 14.06 5.87 -9.81
C LEU A 157 14.89 6.36 -11.03
N GLY A 158 16.21 6.24 -10.95
CA GLY A 158 17.07 6.54 -12.11
C GLY A 158 17.18 8.03 -12.46
N GLY A 159 17.24 8.90 -11.46
CA GLY A 159 17.44 10.36 -11.63
C GLY A 159 16.45 11.23 -10.87
N SER A 160 15.38 10.64 -10.32
CA SER A 160 14.47 11.31 -9.40
C SER A 160 14.52 10.61 -8.05
N SER A 161 14.72 11.36 -6.97
CA SER A 161 14.73 10.86 -5.61
C SER A 161 13.35 11.03 -4.99
N SER A 162 12.85 9.97 -4.35
CA SER A 162 11.61 9.97 -3.58
C SER A 162 11.86 9.63 -2.11
N SER A 163 10.79 9.61 -1.31
CA SER A 163 10.84 9.03 0.02
C SER A 163 11.10 7.51 -0.07
N GLN A 164 11.79 6.97 0.93
CA GLN A 164 11.97 5.52 1.04
C GLN A 164 10.67 4.86 1.47
N LEU A 165 10.40 3.68 0.92
CA LEU A 165 9.29 2.84 1.33
C LEU A 165 9.64 2.10 2.63
N SER A 166 8.71 2.03 3.54
CA SER A 166 8.79 1.21 4.76
C SER A 166 8.53 -0.27 4.44
N ALA A 167 8.72 -1.14 5.44
CA ALA A 167 8.33 -2.54 5.33
C ALA A 167 6.83 -2.71 5.05
N GLU A 168 5.99 -1.86 5.65
CA GLU A 168 4.55 -1.84 5.44
C GLU A 168 4.19 -1.41 4.01
N ASP A 169 4.85 -0.37 3.48
CA ASP A 169 4.59 0.10 2.11
C ASP A 169 4.91 -1.00 1.09
N CYS A 170 6.04 -1.70 1.26
CA CYS A 170 6.41 -2.83 0.43
C CYS A 170 5.44 -4.02 0.59
N PHE A 171 4.99 -4.29 1.82
CA PHE A 171 3.99 -5.33 2.09
C PHE A 171 2.67 -5.03 1.40
N GLU A 172 2.17 -3.79 1.47
CA GLU A 172 0.93 -3.41 0.83
C GLU A 172 1.00 -3.51 -0.71
N LEU A 173 2.12 -3.11 -1.33
CA LEU A 173 2.36 -3.34 -2.75
C LEU A 173 2.31 -4.83 -3.11
N GLY A 174 3.00 -5.66 -2.34
CA GLY A 174 2.99 -7.12 -2.52
C GLY A 174 1.61 -7.74 -2.28
N ARG A 175 0.87 -7.27 -1.27
CA ARG A 175 -0.49 -7.74 -0.94
C ARG A 175 -1.49 -7.40 -2.03
N MET A 176 -1.40 -6.21 -2.61
CA MET A 176 -2.27 -5.81 -3.71
C MET A 176 -1.98 -6.60 -4.98
N ALA A 177 -0.70 -6.83 -5.31
CA ALA A 177 -0.30 -7.72 -6.39
C ALA A 177 -0.82 -9.16 -6.16
N TYR A 178 -0.66 -9.67 -4.94
CA TYR A 178 -1.18 -10.99 -4.56
C TYR A 178 -2.70 -11.13 -4.75
N ASN A 179 -3.46 -10.11 -4.34
CA ASN A 179 -4.92 -10.11 -4.48
C ASN A 179 -5.38 -10.07 -5.96
N GLN A 180 -4.52 -9.60 -6.86
CA GLN A 180 -4.73 -9.61 -8.31
C GLN A 180 -4.15 -10.86 -8.98
N GLU A 181 -3.70 -11.85 -8.19
CA GLU A 181 -3.03 -13.06 -8.66
C GLU A 181 -1.70 -12.80 -9.39
N ASP A 182 -1.16 -11.59 -9.30
CA ASP A 182 0.16 -11.24 -9.80
C ASP A 182 1.25 -11.72 -8.81
N TYR A 183 1.48 -13.02 -8.82
CA TYR A 183 2.45 -13.65 -7.92
C TYR A 183 3.91 -13.30 -8.25
N TYR A 184 4.15 -12.80 -9.46
CA TYR A 184 5.46 -12.30 -9.85
C TYR A 184 5.86 -11.07 -9.03
N HIS A 185 5.03 -10.03 -9.02
CA HIS A 185 5.29 -8.83 -8.23
C HIS A 185 5.06 -9.08 -6.73
N ALA A 186 4.09 -9.91 -6.36
CA ALA A 186 3.87 -10.29 -4.97
C ALA A 186 5.14 -10.89 -4.35
N LEU A 187 5.84 -11.79 -5.06
CA LEU A 187 7.09 -12.39 -4.59
C LEU A 187 8.18 -11.32 -4.42
N LEU A 188 8.38 -10.43 -5.40
CA LEU A 188 9.38 -9.37 -5.35
C LEU A 188 9.18 -8.42 -4.17
N TRP A 189 7.95 -7.91 -4.02
CA TRP A 189 7.64 -6.92 -2.99
C TRP A 189 7.56 -7.53 -1.59
N MET A 190 7.12 -8.80 -1.45
CA MET A 190 7.17 -9.50 -0.16
C MET A 190 8.60 -9.84 0.28
N GLN A 191 9.50 -10.16 -0.66
CA GLN A 191 10.93 -10.31 -0.33
C GLN A 191 11.52 -9.00 0.18
N GLU A 192 11.23 -7.87 -0.49
CA GLU A 192 11.69 -6.56 -0.07
C GLU A 192 11.11 -6.16 1.29
N ALA A 193 9.81 -6.43 1.53
CA ALA A 193 9.19 -6.23 2.82
C ALA A 193 9.88 -7.05 3.93
N LEU A 194 10.19 -8.32 3.66
CA LEU A 194 10.87 -9.20 4.62
C LEU A 194 12.25 -8.70 5.03
N VAL A 195 13.01 -8.15 4.08
CA VAL A 195 14.33 -7.53 4.34
C VAL A 195 14.20 -6.29 5.22
N ARG A 196 13.10 -5.54 5.11
CA ARG A 196 12.86 -4.29 5.83
C ARG A 196 12.16 -4.46 7.16
N VAL A 197 11.51 -5.60 7.40
CA VAL A 197 10.88 -5.89 8.70
C VAL A 197 11.96 -5.98 9.77
N ASN A 198 11.88 -5.10 10.76
CA ASN A 198 12.72 -5.12 11.95
C ASN A 198 11.89 -5.55 13.16
N ASP A 199 12.18 -6.72 13.72
CA ASP A 199 11.43 -7.28 14.85
C ASP A 199 11.57 -6.46 16.15
N THR A 200 12.52 -5.51 16.19
CA THR A 200 12.75 -4.64 17.36
C THR A 200 11.92 -3.36 17.35
N GLU A 201 11.33 -2.98 16.21
CA GLU A 201 10.52 -1.78 16.06
C GLU A 201 9.03 -2.11 16.13
N ARG A 202 8.22 -1.19 16.67
CA ARG A 202 6.76 -1.26 16.66
C ARG A 202 6.26 -0.99 15.23
N GLN A 203 6.28 -2.02 14.39
CA GLN A 203 5.84 -1.91 13.01
C GLN A 203 4.40 -2.40 12.86
N PRO A 204 3.60 -1.78 11.96
CA PRO A 204 2.24 -2.23 11.63
C PRO A 204 2.23 -3.62 10.99
N VAL A 205 3.24 -3.95 10.18
CA VAL A 205 3.37 -5.25 9.53
C VAL A 205 4.28 -6.19 10.34
N LYS A 206 3.80 -7.41 10.58
CA LYS A 206 4.54 -8.44 11.30
C LYS A 206 5.24 -9.38 10.31
N ARG A 207 6.40 -9.91 10.71
CA ARG A 207 7.17 -10.90 9.92
C ARG A 207 6.31 -12.11 9.51
N GLN A 208 5.43 -12.58 10.40
CA GLN A 208 4.53 -13.70 10.13
C GLN A 208 3.61 -13.42 8.93
N ALA A 209 3.03 -12.23 8.85
CA ALA A 209 2.16 -11.86 7.74
C ALA A 209 2.95 -11.84 6.42
N VAL A 210 4.15 -11.28 6.40
CA VAL A 210 5.00 -11.25 5.20
C VAL A 210 5.36 -12.66 4.74
N LEU A 211 5.76 -13.53 5.68
CA LEU A 211 6.12 -14.94 5.40
C LEU A 211 4.95 -15.72 4.79
N ASP A 212 3.73 -15.49 5.25
CA ASP A 212 2.55 -16.19 4.76
C ASP A 212 2.26 -15.86 3.28
N TYR A 213 2.29 -14.58 2.91
CA TYR A 213 2.12 -14.15 1.51
C TYR A 213 3.29 -14.58 0.64
N LEU A 214 4.52 -14.46 1.15
CA LEU A 214 5.72 -14.83 0.41
C LEU A 214 5.79 -16.33 0.11
N ALA A 215 5.47 -17.17 1.12
CA ALA A 215 5.46 -18.62 0.95
C ALA A 215 4.47 -19.06 -0.13
N PHE A 216 3.24 -18.52 -0.11
CA PHE A 216 2.24 -18.87 -1.10
C PHE A 216 2.59 -18.34 -2.50
N SER A 217 3.11 -17.10 -2.60
CA SER A 217 3.57 -16.54 -3.88
C SER A 217 4.73 -17.36 -4.46
N SER A 218 5.67 -17.82 -3.62
CA SER A 218 6.76 -18.73 -4.02
C SER A 218 6.21 -20.04 -4.58
N PHE A 219 5.23 -20.63 -3.91
CA PHE A 219 4.55 -21.85 -4.40
C PHE A 219 3.89 -21.62 -5.77
N LYS A 220 3.17 -20.51 -5.94
CA LYS A 220 2.50 -20.17 -7.21
C LYS A 220 3.49 -19.93 -8.36
N GLN A 221 4.71 -19.50 -8.05
CA GLN A 221 5.82 -19.37 -8.99
C GLN A 221 6.61 -20.68 -9.23
N GLY A 222 6.13 -21.80 -8.66
CA GLY A 222 6.75 -23.12 -8.84
C GLY A 222 7.92 -23.41 -7.88
N ASN A 223 8.22 -22.53 -6.92
CA ASN A 223 9.32 -22.71 -5.97
C ASN A 223 8.87 -23.47 -4.72
N ILE A 224 8.45 -24.72 -4.87
CA ILE A 224 7.79 -25.50 -3.81
C ILE A 224 8.72 -25.74 -2.60
N ARG A 225 10.01 -26.04 -2.84
CA ARG A 225 11.01 -26.23 -1.77
C ARG A 225 11.20 -24.95 -0.96
N HIS A 226 11.33 -23.80 -1.63
CA HIS A 226 11.43 -22.50 -0.99
C HIS A 226 10.17 -22.12 -0.22
N ALA A 227 8.98 -22.37 -0.80
CA ALA A 227 7.69 -22.18 -0.12
C ALA A 227 7.59 -23.02 1.17
N LEU A 228 8.05 -24.26 1.15
CA LEU A 228 8.07 -25.11 2.34
C LEU A 228 9.00 -24.57 3.43
N VAL A 229 10.18 -24.07 3.07
CA VAL A 229 11.12 -23.46 4.03
C VAL A 229 10.47 -22.25 4.71
N LEU A 230 9.90 -21.32 3.94
CA LEU A 230 9.20 -20.14 4.47
C LEU A 230 7.99 -20.53 5.35
N THR A 231 7.24 -21.54 4.94
CA THR A 231 6.10 -22.04 5.71
C THR A 231 6.54 -22.64 7.04
N LYS A 232 7.67 -23.36 7.07
CA LYS A 232 8.24 -23.88 8.31
C LYS A 232 8.73 -22.74 9.22
N GLU A 233 9.36 -21.71 8.67
CA GLU A 233 9.75 -20.51 9.42
C GLU A 233 8.52 -19.82 10.02
N LEU A 234 7.45 -19.64 9.25
CA LEU A 234 6.19 -19.10 9.75
C LEU A 234 5.63 -19.91 10.93
N LEU A 235 5.62 -21.25 10.83
CA LEU A 235 5.13 -22.12 11.88
C LEU A 235 6.02 -22.15 13.15
N LEU A 236 7.29 -21.78 13.03
CA LEU A 236 8.15 -21.55 14.21
C LEU A 236 7.73 -20.30 14.98
N LEU A 237 7.27 -19.26 14.27
CA LEU A 237 6.81 -18.01 14.87
C LEU A 237 5.35 -18.08 15.33
N GLU A 238 4.50 -18.82 14.62
CA GLU A 238 3.08 -18.98 14.88
C GLU A 238 2.64 -20.43 14.65
N PRO A 239 2.82 -21.32 15.64
CA PRO A 239 2.53 -22.76 15.50
C PRO A 239 1.08 -23.09 15.14
N ASP A 240 0.13 -22.26 15.58
CA ASP A 240 -1.31 -22.48 15.40
C ASP A 240 -1.86 -21.90 14.09
N HIS A 241 -1.01 -21.43 13.18
CA HIS A 241 -1.42 -20.85 11.91
C HIS A 241 -2.01 -21.91 10.97
N SER A 242 -3.33 -22.02 10.91
CA SER A 242 -4.07 -23.12 10.25
C SER A 242 -3.75 -23.25 8.76
N ARG A 243 -3.64 -22.11 8.02
CA ARG A 243 -3.29 -22.09 6.60
C ARG A 243 -1.88 -22.62 6.36
N ALA A 244 -0.92 -22.20 7.17
CA ALA A 244 0.46 -22.65 7.05
C ALA A 244 0.62 -24.15 7.36
N GLN A 245 -0.11 -24.68 8.35
CA GLN A 245 -0.13 -26.12 8.63
C GLN A 245 -0.65 -26.91 7.42
N SER A 246 -1.74 -26.47 6.82
CA SER A 246 -2.32 -27.11 5.63
C SER A 246 -1.38 -27.02 4.43
N ASN A 247 -0.78 -25.87 4.19
CA ASN A 247 0.17 -25.64 3.10
C ASN A 247 1.43 -26.49 3.27
N LYS A 248 1.95 -26.62 4.49
CA LYS A 248 3.10 -27.48 4.79
C LYS A 248 2.86 -28.92 4.35
N LEU A 249 1.74 -29.50 4.78
CA LEU A 249 1.38 -30.88 4.42
C LEU A 249 1.24 -31.05 2.91
N TYR A 250 0.64 -30.07 2.25
CA TYR A 250 0.46 -30.08 0.82
C TYR A 250 1.79 -30.00 0.06
N TYR A 251 2.69 -29.10 0.46
CA TYR A 251 3.99 -28.96 -0.18
C TYR A 251 4.89 -30.18 0.06
N GLU A 252 4.88 -30.73 1.26
CA GLU A 252 5.61 -31.98 1.57
C GLU A 252 5.13 -33.15 0.71
N LYS A 253 3.80 -33.24 0.49
CA LYS A 253 3.22 -34.28 -0.38
C LYS A 253 3.71 -34.13 -1.82
N ILE A 254 3.67 -32.93 -2.42
CA ILE A 254 4.12 -32.68 -3.79
C ILE A 254 5.60 -33.05 -3.94
N LEU A 255 6.44 -32.62 -3.00
CA LEU A 255 7.87 -32.94 -3.05
C LEU A 255 8.15 -34.42 -2.97
N LEU A 256 7.40 -35.19 -2.16
CA LEU A 256 7.50 -36.66 -2.11
C LEU A 256 7.07 -37.31 -3.44
N GLU A 257 6.02 -36.80 -4.09
CA GLU A 257 5.58 -37.28 -5.40
C GLU A 257 6.61 -36.97 -6.50
N GLU A 258 7.25 -35.79 -6.45
CA GLU A 258 8.36 -35.42 -7.35
C GLU A 258 9.58 -36.31 -7.16
N GLU A 259 10.01 -36.57 -5.91
CA GLU A 259 11.13 -37.45 -5.60
C GLU A 259 10.89 -38.90 -6.08
N GLN A 260 9.70 -39.41 -5.91
CA GLN A 260 9.32 -40.76 -6.41
C GLN A 260 9.33 -40.80 -7.95
N SER A 261 8.97 -39.70 -8.62
CA SER A 261 8.98 -39.58 -10.08
C SER A 261 10.40 -39.41 -10.63
N GLN A 262 11.31 -38.82 -9.86
CA GLN A 262 12.70 -38.52 -10.23
C GLN A 262 13.69 -39.63 -9.83
N ALA A 263 13.28 -40.61 -9.03
CA ALA A 263 14.13 -41.75 -8.65
C ALA A 263 14.78 -42.50 -9.82
N ASN A 264 14.33 -42.22 -11.04
CA ASN A 264 14.90 -42.73 -12.31
C ASN A 264 15.84 -41.75 -13.05
N ARG A 265 16.13 -40.57 -12.49
CA ARG A 265 17.01 -39.55 -13.11
C ARG A 265 18.05 -39.11 -12.07
N HIS A 266 19.29 -39.58 -12.23
CA HIS A 266 20.43 -39.04 -11.51
C HIS A 266 20.64 -37.58 -11.95
N GLY A 267 20.29 -36.64 -11.09
CA GLY A 267 20.50 -35.18 -11.27
C GLY A 267 20.97 -34.58 -9.96
N ASP A 268 22.02 -33.80 -10.06
CA ASP A 268 22.75 -33.07 -9.03
C ASP A 268 21.81 -32.27 -8.11
N GLU A 269 21.95 -32.44 -6.78
CA GLU A 269 21.27 -31.64 -5.74
C GLU A 269 21.88 -30.23 -5.62
N GLY A 270 21.97 -29.50 -6.71
CA GLY A 270 22.37 -28.10 -6.70
C GLY A 270 21.23 -27.21 -6.19
N ASP A 271 21.58 -26.13 -5.50
CA ASP A 271 20.66 -25.05 -5.07
C ASP A 271 19.88 -24.55 -6.31
N ILE A 272 18.63 -24.95 -6.45
CA ILE A 272 17.80 -24.54 -7.58
C ILE A 272 17.45 -23.05 -7.38
N PRO A 273 17.87 -22.15 -8.27
CA PRO A 273 17.58 -20.73 -8.12
C PRO A 273 16.09 -20.49 -8.11
N ILE A 274 15.63 -19.57 -7.25
CA ILE A 274 14.23 -19.18 -7.14
C ILE A 274 13.77 -18.67 -8.51
N GLN A 275 12.79 -19.35 -9.08
CA GLN A 275 12.17 -18.94 -10.34
C GLN A 275 11.13 -17.86 -10.04
N ASN A 276 11.18 -16.78 -10.76
CA ASN A 276 10.14 -15.77 -10.76
C ASN A 276 9.81 -15.37 -12.19
N LYS A 277 8.69 -15.88 -12.70
CA LYS A 277 8.30 -15.68 -14.10
C LYS A 277 7.11 -14.74 -14.14
N ARG A 278 7.27 -13.63 -14.86
CA ARG A 278 6.17 -12.73 -15.19
C ARG A 278 5.16 -13.49 -16.06
N GLN A 279 3.91 -13.57 -15.59
CA GLN A 279 2.82 -14.08 -16.41
C GLN A 279 2.40 -12.96 -17.37
N LEU A 280 2.66 -13.17 -18.65
CA LEU A 280 2.29 -12.23 -19.70
C LEU A 280 1.10 -12.82 -20.46
N ASP A 281 0.10 -11.99 -20.72
CA ASP A 281 -0.98 -12.30 -21.64
C ASP A 281 -0.46 -12.32 -23.09
N ASP A 282 -1.28 -12.79 -24.04
CA ASP A 282 -0.91 -12.90 -25.45
C ASP A 282 -0.49 -11.56 -26.04
N TYR A 283 -1.13 -10.45 -25.61
CA TYR A 283 -0.79 -9.11 -26.06
C TYR A 283 0.59 -8.67 -25.56
N ARG A 284 0.88 -8.87 -24.27
CA ARG A 284 2.18 -8.50 -23.67
C ARG A 284 3.35 -9.35 -24.18
N ASN A 285 3.06 -10.53 -24.72
CA ASN A 285 4.03 -11.39 -25.41
C ASN A 285 4.21 -11.02 -26.89
N SER A 286 3.37 -10.12 -27.44
CA SER A 286 3.47 -9.73 -28.84
C SER A 286 4.77 -8.99 -29.13
N GLU A 287 5.28 -9.10 -30.35
CA GLU A 287 6.48 -8.39 -30.81
C GLU A 287 6.29 -6.86 -30.69
N GLU A 288 5.09 -6.37 -30.93
CA GLU A 288 4.74 -4.96 -30.79
C GLU A 288 4.93 -4.47 -29.36
N PHE A 289 4.41 -5.21 -28.37
CA PHE A 289 4.53 -4.81 -26.96
C PHE A 289 5.97 -4.89 -26.46
N VAL A 290 6.67 -5.94 -26.80
CA VAL A 290 8.10 -6.11 -26.45
C VAL A 290 8.95 -4.99 -27.07
N THR A 291 8.64 -4.62 -28.31
CA THR A 291 9.32 -3.50 -29.00
C THR A 291 9.00 -2.17 -28.33
N TYR A 292 7.73 -1.94 -27.96
CA TYR A 292 7.31 -0.77 -27.21
C TYR A 292 8.09 -0.63 -25.88
N GLU A 293 8.17 -1.70 -25.08
CA GLU A 293 8.94 -1.66 -23.82
C GLU A 293 10.42 -1.37 -24.06
N ARG A 294 11.04 -1.95 -25.13
CA ARG A 294 12.42 -1.67 -25.50
C ARG A 294 12.64 -0.20 -25.88
N LEU A 295 11.71 0.38 -26.64
CA LEU A 295 11.75 1.80 -27.00
C LEU A 295 11.59 2.70 -25.76
N CYS A 296 10.69 2.38 -24.82
CA CYS A 296 10.56 3.09 -23.55
C CYS A 296 11.88 3.12 -22.76
N ARG A 297 12.66 2.05 -22.82
CA ARG A 297 13.99 1.98 -22.18
C ARG A 297 15.09 2.66 -22.98
N GLY A 298 14.79 3.27 -24.13
CA GLY A 298 15.77 3.89 -25.01
C GLY A 298 16.64 2.88 -25.77
N GLU A 299 16.23 1.61 -25.82
CA GLU A 299 16.93 0.59 -26.60
C GLU A 299 16.72 0.87 -28.09
N LYS A 300 17.80 0.96 -28.84
CA LYS A 300 17.72 1.19 -30.29
C LYS A 300 17.26 -0.10 -30.97
N THR A 301 16.10 -0.04 -31.57
CA THR A 301 15.46 -1.20 -32.23
C THR A 301 15.82 -1.34 -33.69
N GLN A 302 16.47 -0.32 -34.27
CA GLN A 302 16.90 -0.34 -35.68
C GLN A 302 18.36 0.07 -35.86
N GLU A 303 19.01 -0.53 -36.86
CA GLU A 303 20.35 -0.17 -37.29
C GLU A 303 20.37 1.28 -37.82
N TYR A 304 21.45 1.99 -37.53
CA TYR A 304 21.75 3.37 -37.90
C TYR A 304 21.69 3.67 -39.42
N ILE A 305 21.35 2.68 -40.26
CA ILE A 305 21.47 2.74 -41.73
C ILE A 305 20.64 3.87 -42.36
N TYR A 306 19.57 4.30 -41.66
CA TYR A 306 18.66 5.32 -42.21
C TYR A 306 18.73 6.70 -41.53
N GLN A 307 19.47 6.87 -40.46
CA GLN A 307 19.53 8.16 -39.73
C GLN A 307 20.09 9.30 -40.57
N HIS A 308 21.03 9.01 -41.48
CA HIS A 308 21.60 10.01 -42.39
C HIS A 308 20.62 10.50 -43.48
N LYS A 309 19.45 9.87 -43.62
CA LYS A 309 18.40 10.26 -44.58
C LYS A 309 17.30 11.12 -43.95
N LEU A 310 17.27 11.20 -42.59
CA LEU A 310 16.30 12.03 -41.88
C LEU A 310 16.68 13.49 -42.06
N ILE A 311 15.70 14.33 -42.34
CA ILE A 311 15.91 15.76 -42.61
C ILE A 311 15.05 16.62 -41.70
N CYS A 312 15.59 17.78 -41.33
CA CYS A 312 14.86 18.87 -40.73
C CYS A 312 14.68 19.98 -41.77
N ARG A 313 13.46 20.51 -41.90
CA ARG A 313 13.16 21.54 -42.89
C ARG A 313 12.10 22.52 -42.42
N TYR A 314 12.10 23.70 -43.00
CA TYR A 314 10.99 24.64 -42.91
C TYR A 314 9.99 24.33 -44.02
N ARG A 315 8.70 24.16 -43.69
CA ARG A 315 7.66 23.79 -44.63
C ARG A 315 6.55 24.83 -44.65
N ASP A 316 6.27 25.40 -45.81
CA ASP A 316 5.21 26.39 -46.02
C ASP A 316 3.97 25.79 -46.69
N ASN A 317 4.08 24.58 -47.29
CA ASN A 317 3.05 23.89 -48.06
C ASN A 317 2.40 24.78 -49.12
N LYS A 318 3.13 25.84 -49.63
CA LYS A 318 2.62 26.86 -50.51
C LYS A 318 1.40 27.60 -49.96
N ASN A 319 1.23 27.64 -48.63
CA ASN A 319 0.19 28.41 -47.95
C ASN A 319 0.70 29.82 -47.66
N PRO A 320 0.02 30.89 -48.16
CA PRO A 320 0.46 32.26 -47.93
C PRO A 320 0.67 32.63 -46.45
N LEU A 321 -0.08 32.05 -45.54
CA LEU A 321 0.07 32.29 -44.10
C LEU A 321 1.35 31.65 -43.53
N LEU A 322 1.79 30.53 -44.08
CA LEU A 322 2.99 29.82 -43.63
C LEU A 322 4.27 30.34 -44.30
N ILE A 323 4.17 31.17 -45.31
CA ILE A 323 5.36 31.78 -45.93
C ILE A 323 6.09 32.72 -44.95
N LEU A 324 5.32 33.44 -44.10
CA LEU A 324 5.90 34.35 -43.11
C LEU A 324 6.38 33.58 -41.84
N GLN A 325 5.72 32.48 -41.52
CA GLN A 325 6.05 31.63 -40.36
C GLN A 325 5.95 30.18 -40.77
N PRO A 326 6.96 29.61 -41.45
CA PRO A 326 6.94 28.24 -41.91
C PRO A 326 7.01 27.26 -40.71
N VAL A 327 6.39 26.11 -40.88
CA VAL A 327 6.39 25.06 -39.87
C VAL A 327 7.77 24.41 -39.81
N LYS A 328 8.30 24.24 -38.62
CA LYS A 328 9.56 23.53 -38.36
C LYS A 328 9.24 22.04 -38.34
N GLU A 329 9.60 21.32 -39.40
CA GLU A 329 9.34 19.87 -39.56
C GLU A 329 10.62 19.09 -39.36
N GLU A 330 10.60 18.11 -38.50
CA GLU A 330 11.66 17.12 -38.27
C GLU A 330 11.16 15.74 -38.64
N GLU A 331 11.81 15.09 -39.62
CA GLU A 331 11.53 13.67 -39.91
C GLU A 331 12.20 12.80 -38.85
N VAL A 332 11.42 11.97 -38.14
CA VAL A 332 11.88 11.10 -37.06
C VAL A 332 12.01 9.67 -37.55
N TYR A 333 11.17 9.25 -38.50
CA TYR A 333 11.11 7.91 -39.01
C TYR A 333 10.57 7.87 -40.44
N LEU A 334 11.09 6.98 -41.27
CA LEU A 334 10.76 6.96 -42.70
C LEU A 334 9.66 5.94 -43.05
N ASP A 335 9.58 4.83 -42.31
CA ASP A 335 8.59 3.79 -42.57
C ASP A 335 8.12 3.10 -41.27
N PRO A 336 6.93 3.43 -40.75
CA PRO A 336 5.98 4.44 -41.26
C PRO A 336 6.55 5.85 -41.19
N TRP A 337 6.14 6.73 -42.10
CA TRP A 337 6.64 8.12 -42.10
C TRP A 337 6.08 8.90 -40.90
N LEU A 338 7.00 9.29 -40.02
CA LEU A 338 6.72 10.05 -38.78
C LEU A 338 7.48 11.36 -38.81
N VAL A 339 6.77 12.45 -38.48
CA VAL A 339 7.35 13.79 -38.36
C VAL A 339 6.94 14.46 -37.06
N ILE A 340 7.83 15.31 -36.54
CA ILE A 340 7.54 16.19 -35.41
C ILE A 340 7.47 17.61 -35.96
N TYR A 341 6.42 18.33 -35.58
CA TYR A 341 6.28 19.77 -35.85
C TYR A 341 6.59 20.55 -34.58
N HIS A 342 7.66 21.36 -34.62
CA HIS A 342 8.10 22.13 -33.48
C HIS A 342 7.39 23.48 -33.43
N ASP A 343 7.19 24.02 -32.23
CA ASP A 343 6.68 25.35 -31.94
C ASP A 343 5.31 25.66 -32.62
N VAL A 344 4.45 24.64 -32.78
CA VAL A 344 3.12 24.81 -33.39
C VAL A 344 2.19 25.60 -32.48
N ILE A 345 2.37 25.51 -31.18
CA ILE A 345 1.59 26.16 -30.14
C ILE A 345 2.56 26.90 -29.22
N SER A 346 2.27 28.19 -28.93
CA SER A 346 3.07 28.98 -28.00
C SER A 346 2.84 28.57 -26.54
N ASP A 347 3.81 28.82 -25.65
CA ASP A 347 3.68 28.56 -24.21
C ASP A 347 2.45 29.24 -23.59
N ARG A 348 2.08 30.43 -24.11
CA ARG A 348 0.86 31.11 -23.66
C ARG A 348 -0.40 30.30 -24.02
N GLU A 349 -0.47 29.79 -25.24
CA GLU A 349 -1.61 28.96 -25.69
C GLU A 349 -1.65 27.63 -24.93
N ILE A 350 -0.49 27.01 -24.69
CA ILE A 350 -0.38 25.79 -23.85
C ILE A 350 -0.97 26.05 -22.46
N ASN A 351 -0.60 27.17 -21.82
CA ASN A 351 -1.11 27.51 -20.49
C ASN A 351 -2.63 27.77 -20.48
N ILE A 352 -3.16 28.41 -21.52
CA ILE A 352 -4.61 28.62 -21.66
C ILE A 352 -5.32 27.29 -21.83
N ILE A 353 -4.80 26.40 -22.69
CA ILE A 353 -5.39 25.06 -22.91
C ILE A 353 -5.38 24.24 -21.60
N LYS A 354 -4.27 24.26 -20.87
CA LYS A 354 -4.17 23.59 -19.56
C LYS A 354 -5.22 24.11 -18.58
N GLN A 355 -5.36 25.42 -18.44
CA GLN A 355 -6.37 26.04 -17.55
C GLN A 355 -7.80 25.66 -17.92
N LEU A 356 -8.11 25.56 -19.22
CA LEU A 356 -9.43 25.15 -19.70
C LEU A 356 -9.69 23.65 -19.58
N ALA A 357 -8.64 22.84 -19.59
CA ALA A 357 -8.74 21.38 -19.51
C ALA A 357 -8.90 20.88 -18.07
N VAL A 358 -8.15 21.46 -17.10
CA VAL A 358 -8.14 21.03 -15.69
C VAL A 358 -9.54 20.82 -15.09
N PRO A 359 -10.53 21.73 -15.25
CA PRO A 359 -11.86 21.53 -14.69
C PRO A 359 -12.68 20.40 -15.37
N LYS A 360 -12.18 19.85 -16.48
CA LYS A 360 -12.87 18.82 -17.28
C LYS A 360 -12.15 17.46 -17.27
N MET A 361 -10.97 17.43 -16.70
CA MET A 361 -10.23 16.19 -16.47
C MET A 361 -10.67 15.62 -15.12
N GLN A 362 -11.59 14.68 -15.17
CA GLN A 362 -12.03 13.87 -14.03
C GLN A 362 -11.38 12.49 -14.11
#